data_f8cd01e5f69d354498565ae2c416501b
#
_entry.id   f8cd01e5f69d354498565ae2c416501b
#
_cell.length_a   1.000
_cell.length_b   1.000
_cell.length_c   1.000
_cell.angle_alpha   90.00
_cell.angle_beta   90.00
_cell.angle_gamma   90.00
#
_symmetry.space_group_name_H-M   'P 1'
#
loop_
_entity.id
_entity.type
_entity.pdbx_description
1 polymer ?
#
loop_
_entity_poly.entity_id
_entity_poly.type
_entity_poly.pdbx_seq_one_letter_code
_entity_poly.pdbx_strand_id
1 'polypeptide(L)'
;MGGHAYDAATWLQSNGGTYNYVGNVPAYYKIEDTWKQPGDNAKLPLFAYGNKNTVSSRWMMPTDHLRLKNLTIGFTLPSNLSKKAGISKLRAYISGNNLLTWKSKDLYVDPETPVDGLCYFETPALRTITFGIELGF
;
A
#
# COMPACT_ATOMS: atom_id res chain seq x y z
N MET A 1 -3.62 -13.57 5.98
CA MET A 1 -4.12 -14.13 4.72
C MET A 1 -3.17 -13.71 3.63
N GLY A 2 -2.74 -14.63 2.82
CA GLY A 2 -1.84 -14.39 1.71
C GLY A 2 -2.48 -14.82 0.40
N GLY A 3 -2.04 -14.24 -0.67
CA GLY A 3 -2.46 -14.52 -2.03
C GLY A 3 -1.36 -14.07 -2.98
N HIS A 4 -1.72 -13.85 -4.23
CA HIS A 4 -0.82 -13.28 -5.21
C HIS A 4 -1.53 -12.15 -5.94
N ALA A 5 -0.78 -11.09 -6.23
CA ALA A 5 -1.20 -10.01 -7.11
C ALA A 5 -0.30 -9.96 -8.33
N TYR A 6 -0.81 -9.43 -9.43
CA TYR A 6 -0.07 -9.26 -10.68
C TYR A 6 0.46 -7.84 -10.79
N ASP A 7 1.77 -7.68 -10.92
CA ASP A 7 2.43 -6.39 -11.12
C ASP A 7 2.26 -5.91 -12.56
N ALA A 8 1.08 -5.41 -12.86
CA ALA A 8 0.75 -4.87 -14.18
C ALA A 8 1.54 -3.61 -14.50
N ALA A 9 1.90 -2.80 -13.50
CA ALA A 9 2.69 -1.59 -13.70
C ALA A 9 4.09 -1.90 -14.22
N THR A 10 4.82 -2.83 -13.59
CA THR A 10 6.14 -3.25 -14.06
C THR A 10 6.08 -3.97 -15.39
N TRP A 11 5.06 -4.82 -15.58
CA TRP A 11 4.86 -5.50 -16.85
C TRP A 11 4.64 -4.50 -18.00
N LEU A 12 3.77 -3.51 -17.83
CA LEU A 12 3.54 -2.45 -18.83
C LEU A 12 4.81 -1.65 -19.11
N GLN A 13 5.56 -1.30 -18.08
CA GLN A 13 6.82 -0.56 -18.22
C GLN A 13 7.87 -1.37 -18.98
N SER A 14 7.92 -2.68 -18.75
CA SER A 14 8.86 -3.59 -19.42
C SER A 14 8.52 -3.83 -20.90
N ASN A 15 7.29 -3.54 -21.32
CA ASN A 15 6.84 -3.65 -22.71
C ASN A 15 7.20 -2.43 -23.58
N GLY A 16 8.17 -1.65 -23.17
CA GLY A 16 8.73 -0.47 -23.79
C GLY A 16 8.09 0.04 -25.10
N GLY A 17 7.42 1.17 -25.06
CA GLY A 17 6.92 1.87 -26.23
C GLY A 17 5.65 1.35 -26.90
N THR A 18 5.12 0.20 -26.50
CA THR A 18 3.82 -0.28 -27.00
C THR A 18 2.67 0.51 -26.39
N TYR A 19 2.89 1.02 -25.19
CA TYR A 19 2.01 1.97 -24.53
C TYR A 19 2.82 3.22 -24.26
N ASN A 20 2.46 4.33 -24.90
CA ASN A 20 2.99 5.66 -24.60
C ASN A 20 2.56 6.11 -23.19
N TYR A 21 2.88 5.35 -22.19
CA TYR A 21 2.78 5.81 -20.81
C TYR A 21 3.90 6.81 -20.57
N VAL A 22 3.65 8.05 -20.96
CA VAL A 22 4.40 9.24 -20.54
C VAL A 22 4.03 9.47 -19.08
N GLY A 23 4.37 8.53 -18.22
CA GLY A 23 4.08 8.55 -16.81
C GLY A 23 5.35 8.33 -16.01
N ASN A 24 5.27 8.63 -14.72
CA ASN A 24 6.36 8.36 -13.80
C ASN A 24 6.60 6.84 -13.71
N VAL A 25 7.84 6.44 -13.86
CA VAL A 25 8.26 5.06 -13.64
C VAL A 25 8.15 4.76 -12.14
N PRO A 26 7.61 3.60 -11.72
CA PRO A 26 7.60 3.23 -10.32
C PRO A 26 9.00 3.28 -9.72
N ALA A 27 9.13 3.79 -8.48
CA ALA A 27 10.43 3.96 -7.82
C ALA A 27 11.21 2.66 -7.62
N TYR A 28 10.53 1.52 -7.64
CA TYR A 28 11.16 0.20 -7.56
C TYR A 28 11.63 -0.36 -8.91
N TYR A 29 11.24 0.26 -10.03
CA TYR A 29 11.74 -0.10 -11.36
C TYR A 29 13.10 0.57 -11.61
N LYS A 30 14.16 -0.21 -11.58
CA LYS A 30 15.51 0.30 -11.79
C LYS A 30 16.06 -0.17 -13.13
N ILE A 31 16.55 0.77 -13.93
CA ILE A 31 17.17 0.46 -15.23
C ILE A 31 18.42 -0.41 -15.05
N GLU A 32 19.10 -0.30 -13.92
CA GLU A 32 20.26 -1.13 -13.61
C GLU A 32 19.90 -2.60 -13.48
N ASP A 33 18.69 -2.91 -13.05
CA ASP A 33 18.16 -4.27 -12.88
C ASP A 33 17.66 -4.89 -14.19
N THR A 34 17.72 -4.17 -15.32
CA THR A 34 17.31 -4.69 -16.63
C THR A 34 18.42 -5.47 -17.32
N TRP A 35 18.03 -6.55 -18.00
CA TRP A 35 18.94 -7.35 -18.83
C TRP A 35 19.49 -6.52 -20.01
N LYS A 36 20.78 -6.58 -20.28
CA LYS A 36 21.46 -5.83 -21.35
C LYS A 36 22.18 -6.75 -22.35
N GLN A 37 22.76 -7.82 -21.86
CA GLN A 37 23.58 -8.72 -22.70
C GLN A 37 23.55 -10.17 -22.19
N PRO A 38 23.87 -11.16 -23.06
CA PRO A 38 24.00 -12.55 -22.66
C PRO A 38 24.99 -12.71 -21.48
N GLY A 39 24.55 -13.43 -20.44
CA GLY A 39 25.33 -13.63 -19.21
C GLY A 39 24.90 -12.73 -18.05
N ASP A 40 24.08 -11.70 -18.28
CA ASP A 40 23.57 -10.86 -17.20
C ASP A 40 22.55 -11.62 -16.34
N ASN A 41 22.72 -11.54 -15.04
CA ASN A 41 21.72 -12.00 -14.05
C ASN A 41 20.79 -10.86 -13.68
N ALA A 42 19.83 -10.55 -14.54
CA ALA A 42 18.93 -9.42 -14.38
C ALA A 42 17.53 -9.83 -13.90
N LYS A 43 16.92 -9.02 -13.05
CA LYS A 43 15.56 -9.23 -12.56
C LYS A 43 14.51 -8.85 -13.60
N LEU A 44 14.81 -7.83 -14.41
CA LEU A 44 13.90 -7.26 -15.40
C LEU A 44 14.39 -7.61 -16.81
N PRO A 45 13.47 -7.76 -17.77
CA PRO A 45 13.85 -7.99 -19.16
C PRO A 45 14.51 -6.75 -19.78
N LEU A 46 15.04 -6.94 -21.00
CA LEU A 46 15.61 -5.85 -21.78
C LEU A 46 14.60 -4.69 -21.90
N PHE A 47 15.06 -3.51 -21.56
CA PHE A 47 14.30 -2.28 -21.79
C PHE A 47 14.56 -1.78 -23.21
N ALA A 48 13.69 -2.14 -24.15
CA ALA A 48 13.81 -1.75 -25.55
C ALA A 48 12.44 -1.37 -26.14
N TYR A 49 12.47 -0.43 -27.09
CA TYR A 49 11.27 -0.06 -27.80
C TYR A 49 10.71 -1.26 -28.59
N GLY A 50 9.39 -1.47 -28.47
CA GLY A 50 8.73 -2.57 -29.16
C GLY A 50 8.93 -3.95 -28.52
N ASN A 51 9.61 -4.05 -27.37
CA ASN A 51 9.73 -5.28 -26.62
C ASN A 51 8.35 -5.75 -26.17
N LYS A 52 8.03 -7.04 -26.38
CA LYS A 52 6.75 -7.65 -26.02
C LYS A 52 7.00 -8.75 -25.00
N ASN A 53 6.83 -8.44 -23.72
CA ASN A 53 6.87 -9.44 -22.68
C ASN A 53 5.50 -10.11 -22.54
N THR A 54 5.49 -11.44 -22.58
CA THR A 54 4.28 -12.21 -22.35
C THR A 54 3.83 -12.12 -20.90
N VAL A 55 2.52 -12.22 -20.70
CA VAL A 55 1.93 -12.41 -19.36
C VAL A 55 2.45 -13.73 -18.80
N SER A 56 3.03 -13.70 -17.63
CA SER A 56 3.62 -14.87 -16.98
C SER A 56 3.63 -14.71 -15.45
N SER A 57 3.88 -15.81 -14.75
CA SER A 57 4.03 -15.84 -13.29
C SER A 57 5.22 -15.00 -12.78
N ARG A 58 6.12 -14.58 -13.65
CA ARG A 58 7.24 -13.66 -13.30
C ARG A 58 6.76 -12.37 -12.64
N TRP A 59 5.58 -11.91 -13.02
CA TRP A 59 4.99 -10.65 -12.54
C TRP A 59 4.07 -10.83 -11.34
N MET A 60 4.00 -12.05 -10.79
CA MET A 60 3.20 -12.32 -9.61
C MET A 60 4.00 -11.98 -8.34
N MET A 61 3.38 -11.20 -7.48
CA MET A 61 3.92 -10.83 -6.17
C MET A 61 3.12 -11.50 -5.06
N PRO A 62 3.78 -12.01 -4.00
CA PRO A 62 3.06 -12.50 -2.82
C PRO A 62 2.43 -11.32 -2.07
N THR A 63 1.17 -11.45 -1.71
CA THR A 63 0.41 -10.42 -0.97
C THR A 63 0.29 -10.71 0.53
N ASP A 64 1.19 -11.54 1.05
CA ASP A 64 1.22 -11.82 2.49
C ASP A 64 1.45 -10.54 3.28
N HIS A 65 0.50 -10.22 4.16
CA HIS A 65 0.58 -9.02 4.99
C HIS A 65 -0.19 -9.13 6.28
N LEU A 66 0.19 -8.30 7.24
CA LEU A 66 -0.54 -8.02 8.47
C LEU A 66 -0.67 -6.51 8.63
N ARG A 67 -1.89 -6.02 8.77
CA ARG A 67 -2.17 -4.57 8.91
C ARG A 67 -2.94 -4.28 10.20
N LEU A 68 -2.44 -3.31 10.97
CA LEU A 68 -3.19 -2.69 12.06
C LEU A 68 -4.10 -1.61 11.48
N LYS A 69 -5.34 -2.03 11.14
CA LYS A 69 -6.30 -1.18 10.44
C LYS A 69 -6.85 -0.07 11.30
N ASN A 70 -7.22 -0.39 12.54
CA ASN A 70 -7.80 0.58 13.46
C ASN A 70 -7.33 0.31 14.89
N LEU A 71 -6.96 1.37 15.58
CA LEU A 71 -6.68 1.36 17.01
C LEU A 71 -7.28 2.63 17.59
N THR A 72 -8.19 2.47 18.55
CA THR A 72 -8.79 3.59 19.28
C THR A 72 -8.51 3.42 20.77
N ILE A 73 -7.94 4.46 21.37
CA ILE A 73 -7.72 4.57 22.82
C ILE A 73 -8.55 5.74 23.32
N GLY A 74 -9.42 5.50 24.28
CA GLY A 74 -10.29 6.53 24.84
C GLY A 74 -10.30 6.48 26.35
N PHE A 75 -10.40 7.64 26.97
CA PHE A 75 -10.58 7.81 28.41
C PHE A 75 -11.89 8.56 28.66
N THR A 76 -12.73 7.98 29.51
CA THR A 76 -13.97 8.61 29.97
C THR A 76 -13.79 9.07 31.39
N LEU A 77 -14.01 10.35 31.65
CA LEU A 77 -13.91 10.92 33.01
C LEU A 77 -14.99 10.31 33.91
N PRO A 78 -14.62 9.82 35.12
CA PRO A 78 -15.59 9.32 36.06
C PRO A 78 -16.67 10.33 36.39
N SER A 79 -17.92 9.89 36.53
CA SER A 79 -19.09 10.77 36.73
C SER A 79 -19.03 11.68 37.97
N ASN A 80 -18.30 11.22 38.98
CA ASN A 80 -18.10 12.02 40.22
C ASN A 80 -17.29 13.31 39.98
N LEU A 81 -16.39 13.27 38.98
CA LEU A 81 -15.57 14.43 38.60
C LEU A 81 -16.28 15.30 37.56
N SER A 82 -16.94 14.67 36.58
CA SER A 82 -17.66 15.42 35.53
C SER A 82 -18.84 16.23 36.07
N LYS A 83 -19.61 15.67 37.01
CA LYS A 83 -20.73 16.35 37.65
C LYS A 83 -20.32 17.63 38.44
N LYS A 84 -19.11 17.63 39.06
CA LYS A 84 -18.58 18.83 39.72
C LYS A 84 -18.33 19.99 38.76
N ALA A 85 -18.10 19.70 37.49
CA ALA A 85 -17.90 20.65 36.41
C ALA A 85 -19.19 21.00 35.64
N GLY A 86 -20.37 20.47 36.06
CA GLY A 86 -21.63 20.64 35.35
C GLY A 86 -21.75 19.86 34.04
N ILE A 87 -20.88 18.86 33.84
CA ILE A 87 -20.81 18.07 32.64
C ILE A 87 -21.33 16.66 32.96
N SER A 88 -22.31 16.15 32.16
CA SER A 88 -22.86 14.83 32.38
C SER A 88 -21.90 13.71 31.92
N LYS A 89 -21.13 13.98 30.84
CA LYS A 89 -20.16 13.05 30.26
C LYS A 89 -19.01 13.82 29.63
N LEU A 90 -17.78 13.38 29.91
CA LEU A 90 -16.58 13.84 29.21
C LEU A 90 -15.76 12.61 28.79
N ARG A 91 -15.54 12.46 27.49
CA ARG A 91 -14.67 11.44 26.93
C ARG A 91 -13.68 12.07 25.95
N ALA A 92 -12.41 11.76 26.12
CA ALA A 92 -11.37 12.08 25.16
C ALA A 92 -10.87 10.79 24.53
N TYR A 93 -10.61 10.82 23.22
CA TYR A 93 -10.07 9.65 22.53
C TYR A 93 -9.08 10.05 21.43
N ILE A 94 -8.20 9.12 21.11
CA ILE A 94 -7.33 9.12 19.95
C ILE A 94 -7.62 7.87 19.13
N SER A 95 -7.83 8.03 17.84
CA SER A 95 -8.06 6.94 16.90
C SER A 95 -7.05 7.01 15.76
N GLY A 96 -6.48 5.87 15.42
CA GLY A 96 -5.56 5.76 14.30
C GLY A 96 -6.00 4.69 13.32
N ASN A 97 -5.96 5.02 12.03
CA ASN A 97 -6.24 4.09 10.94
C ASN A 97 -4.98 3.80 10.15
N ASN A 98 -4.83 2.56 9.70
CA ASN A 98 -3.70 2.07 8.91
C ASN A 98 -2.33 2.39 9.53
N LEU A 99 -2.22 2.20 10.85
CA LEU A 99 -1.05 2.62 11.64
C LEU A 99 0.21 1.88 11.25
N LEU A 100 0.12 0.56 11.08
CA LEU A 100 1.24 -0.32 10.77
C LEU A 100 0.83 -1.34 9.73
N THR A 101 1.72 -1.62 8.79
CA THR A 101 1.57 -2.68 7.80
C THR A 101 2.88 -3.44 7.69
N TRP A 102 2.84 -4.72 8.03
CA TRP A 102 3.91 -5.67 7.74
C TRP A 102 3.53 -6.43 6.48
N LYS A 103 4.40 -6.46 5.49
CA LYS A 103 4.16 -7.08 4.19
C LYS A 103 5.40 -7.82 3.68
N SER A 104 5.21 -8.70 2.70
CA SER A 104 6.32 -9.35 2.01
C SER A 104 7.29 -8.31 1.45
N LYS A 105 8.60 -8.64 1.46
CA LYS A 105 9.66 -7.77 0.90
C LYS A 105 9.54 -7.57 -0.60
N ASP A 106 8.96 -8.55 -1.29
CA ASP A 106 8.79 -8.54 -2.74
C ASP A 106 7.51 -7.83 -3.17
N LEU A 107 6.70 -7.36 -2.22
CA LEU A 107 5.49 -6.61 -2.49
C LEU A 107 5.78 -5.10 -2.45
N TYR A 108 5.86 -4.46 -3.59
CA TYR A 108 6.20 -3.02 -3.71
C TYR A 108 4.98 -2.10 -3.55
N VAL A 109 3.78 -2.62 -3.76
CA VAL A 109 2.51 -1.90 -3.71
C VAL A 109 1.79 -2.09 -2.37
N ASP A 110 0.62 -1.45 -2.21
CA ASP A 110 -0.25 -1.71 -1.06
C ASP A 110 -0.78 -3.14 -1.12
N PRO A 111 -0.70 -3.93 -0.02
CA PRO A 111 -1.14 -5.32 -0.01
C PRO A 111 -2.65 -5.52 -0.19
N GLU A 112 -3.45 -4.49 0.01
CA GLU A 112 -4.89 -4.50 -0.20
C GLU A 112 -5.22 -3.99 -1.60
N THR A 113 -4.71 -4.69 -2.59
CA THR A 113 -4.96 -4.41 -3.99
C THR A 113 -6.43 -4.59 -4.36
N PRO A 114 -6.89 -4.03 -5.50
CA PRO A 114 -8.22 -4.28 -6.02
C PRO A 114 -8.56 -5.78 -6.11
N VAL A 115 -9.84 -6.08 -6.07
CA VAL A 115 -10.34 -7.47 -6.04
C VAL A 115 -9.93 -8.29 -7.26
N ASP A 116 -9.61 -7.64 -8.37
CA ASP A 116 -9.11 -8.25 -9.60
C ASP A 116 -7.64 -8.70 -9.51
N GLY A 117 -6.93 -8.31 -8.42
CA GLY A 117 -5.53 -8.68 -8.21
C GLY A 117 -4.54 -7.99 -9.15
N LEU A 118 -4.97 -7.00 -9.92
CA LEU A 118 -4.10 -6.22 -10.81
C LEU A 118 -3.60 -4.96 -10.12
N CYS A 119 -2.28 -4.81 -10.03
CA CYS A 119 -1.64 -3.64 -9.44
C CYS A 119 -1.13 -2.72 -10.55
N TYR A 120 -1.67 -1.52 -10.58
CA TYR A 120 -1.22 -0.45 -11.46
C TYR A 120 -0.55 0.68 -10.64
N PHE A 121 -0.96 1.91 -10.87
CA PHE A 121 -0.43 3.13 -10.21
C PHE A 121 -1.39 3.64 -9.14
N GLU A 122 -1.77 2.77 -8.22
CA GLU A 122 -2.76 3.06 -7.20
C GLU A 122 -2.17 3.85 -6.03
N THR A 123 -2.99 4.70 -5.45
CA THR A 123 -2.61 5.41 -4.23
C THR A 123 -2.73 4.46 -3.02
N PRO A 124 -1.67 4.30 -2.23
CA PRO A 124 -1.73 3.44 -1.05
C PRO A 124 -2.67 4.01 0.00
N ALA A 125 -3.19 3.13 0.87
CA ALA A 125 -4.04 3.53 1.98
C ALA A 125 -3.32 4.49 2.92
N LEU A 126 -3.94 5.65 3.18
CA LEU A 126 -3.37 6.69 4.01
C LEU A 126 -3.41 6.31 5.50
N ARG A 127 -2.34 6.68 6.21
CA ARG A 127 -2.32 6.66 7.67
C ARG A 127 -3.03 7.89 8.19
N THR A 128 -4.02 7.71 9.08
CA THR A 128 -4.78 8.80 9.66
C THR A 128 -4.77 8.70 11.17
N ILE A 129 -4.55 9.81 11.85
CA ILE A 129 -4.67 9.93 13.31
C ILE A 129 -5.71 11.01 13.60
N THR A 130 -6.69 10.68 14.42
CA THR A 130 -7.81 11.53 14.79
C THR A 130 -7.85 11.70 16.30
N PHE A 131 -8.01 12.92 16.76
CA PHE A 131 -8.28 13.25 18.16
C PHE A 131 -9.72 13.70 18.29
N GLY A 132 -10.41 13.22 19.31
CA GLY A 132 -11.80 13.61 19.54
C GLY A 132 -12.11 13.79 21.03
N ILE A 133 -13.07 14.69 21.29
CA ILE A 133 -13.63 14.96 22.61
C ILE A 133 -15.15 14.90 22.48
N GLU A 134 -15.77 14.11 23.33
CA GLU A 134 -17.22 14.02 23.47
C GLU A 134 -17.63 14.68 24.79
N LEU A 135 -18.52 15.67 24.69
CA LEU A 135 -19.10 16.37 25.83
C LEU A 135 -20.63 16.10 25.86
N GLY A 136 -21.13 15.75 27.03
CA GLY A 136 -22.57 15.67 27.32
C GLY A 136 -22.94 16.65 28.43
N PHE A 137 -24.03 17.35 28.26
CA PHE A 137 -24.58 18.32 29.23
C PHE A 137 -25.89 17.81 29.80
#